data_4d110a78a0b5ea78b6b2a72a9c505d74
#
_entry.id   4d110a78a0b5ea78b6b2a72a9c505d74
#
_cell.length_a   1.000
_cell.length_b   1.000
_cell.length_c   1.000
_cell.angle_alpha   90.00
_cell.angle_beta   90.00
_cell.angle_gamma   90.00
#
_symmetry.space_group_name_H-M   'P 1'
#
loop_
_entity.id
_entity.type
_entity.pdbx_description
1 polymer ?
#
loop_
_entity_poly.entity_id
_entity_poly.type
_entity_poly.pdbx_seq_one_letter_code
_entity_poly.pdbx_strand_id
1 'polypeptide(L)'
;MTPISSKRIAVFPGTFDPFTLGHMSIVSRGLELLDEVVIAIGINDSKRTYFTVEQRLEMLRDLFRDNPRIRVVSYLSLIHI
;
A
#
# COMPACT_ATOMS: atom_id res chain seq x y z
N MET A 1 21.02 -8.09 -22.23
CA MET A 1 20.74 -6.64 -22.26
C MET A 1 19.79 -6.26 -21.15
N THR A 2 20.13 -5.24 -20.41
CA THR A 2 19.28 -4.79 -19.34
C THR A 2 18.19 -3.86 -19.87
N PRO A 3 16.95 -4.07 -19.51
CA PRO A 3 15.88 -3.14 -19.89
C PRO A 3 16.20 -1.76 -19.33
N ILE A 4 16.18 -0.79 -20.19
CA ILE A 4 16.63 0.57 -19.86
C ILE A 4 15.69 1.25 -18.89
N SER A 5 14.41 0.91 -18.96
CA SER A 5 13.37 1.62 -18.21
C SER A 5 12.69 0.76 -17.15
N SER A 6 13.37 -0.30 -16.71
CA SER A 6 12.80 -1.15 -15.68
C SER A 6 12.70 -0.41 -14.36
N LYS A 7 11.50 -0.17 -13.93
CA LYS A 7 11.26 0.35 -12.59
C LYS A 7 11.27 -0.80 -11.60
N ARG A 8 11.87 -0.54 -10.44
CA ARG A 8 11.81 -1.46 -9.32
C ARG A 8 10.63 -1.05 -8.44
N ILE A 9 9.62 -1.88 -8.42
CA ILE A 9 8.36 -1.60 -7.74
C ILE A 9 8.16 -2.63 -6.65
N ALA A 10 7.91 -2.16 -5.43
CA ALA A 10 7.52 -3.03 -4.33
C ALA A 10 6.02 -2.92 -4.11
N VAL A 11 5.40 -4.04 -3.82
CA VAL A 11 4.01 -4.09 -3.39
C VAL A 11 3.99 -4.36 -1.90
N PHE A 12 3.33 -3.49 -1.15
CA PHE A 12 3.20 -3.62 0.29
C PHE A 12 1.74 -3.92 0.62
N PRO A 13 1.40 -5.20 0.76
CA PRO A 13 0.03 -5.60 1.07
C PRO A 13 -0.24 -5.53 2.57
N GLY A 14 -1.47 -5.22 2.93
CA GLY A 14 -1.89 -5.22 4.31
C GLY A 14 -3.32 -4.78 4.48
N THR A 15 -3.79 -4.82 5.71
CA THR A 15 -5.13 -4.34 6.05
C THR A 15 -5.14 -2.82 6.26
N PHE A 16 -4.07 -2.30 6.88
CA PHE A 16 -3.90 -0.87 7.16
C PHE A 16 -5.12 -0.25 7.84
N ASP A 17 -5.44 -0.79 8.99
CA ASP A 17 -6.64 -0.42 9.73
C ASP A 17 -6.32 -0.03 11.17
N PRO A 18 -5.69 1.13 11.40
CA PRO A 18 -5.22 2.12 10.43
C PRO A 18 -3.77 1.91 9.96
N PHE A 19 -3.32 2.78 9.10
CA PHE A 19 -1.91 2.88 8.69
C PHE A 19 -1.12 3.53 9.84
N THR A 20 -0.05 2.88 10.27
CA THR A 20 0.70 3.27 11.46
C THR A 20 2.09 3.80 11.12
N LEU A 21 2.79 4.32 12.15
CA LEU A 21 4.18 4.74 11.98
C LEU A 21 5.09 3.59 11.59
N GLY A 22 4.79 2.37 12.04
CA GLY A 22 5.54 1.19 11.60
C GLY A 22 5.39 0.94 10.11
N HIS A 23 4.17 1.11 9.60
CA HIS A 23 3.93 1.01 8.16
C HIS A 23 4.66 2.11 7.40
N MET A 24 4.64 3.33 7.93
CA MET A 24 5.35 4.44 7.31
C MET A 24 6.85 4.17 7.22
N SER A 25 7.42 3.57 8.24
CA SER A 25 8.84 3.21 8.24
C SER A 25 9.18 2.25 7.11
N ILE A 26 8.32 1.26 6.86
CA ILE A 26 8.52 0.30 5.77
C ILE A 26 8.41 1.00 4.41
N VAL A 27 7.44 1.86 4.23
CA VAL A 27 7.27 2.61 2.98
C VAL A 27 8.48 3.50 2.72
N SER A 28 8.95 4.21 3.75
CA SER A 28 10.12 5.08 3.62
C SER A 28 11.36 4.30 3.21
N ARG A 29 11.56 3.11 3.80
CA ARG A 29 12.67 2.25 3.46
C ARG A 29 12.56 1.78 2.01
N GLY A 30 11.36 1.41 1.59
CA GLY A 30 11.11 0.99 0.21
C GLY A 30 11.45 2.10 -0.80
N LEU A 31 11.10 3.33 -0.49
CA LEU A 31 11.39 4.47 -1.37
C LEU A 31 12.88 4.79 -1.47
N GLU A 32 13.66 4.45 -0.45
CA GLU A 32 15.11 4.60 -0.51
C GLU A 32 15.75 3.59 -1.45
N LEU A 33 15.18 2.39 -1.54
CA LEU A 33 15.78 1.28 -2.27
C LEU A 33 15.18 1.07 -3.65
N LEU A 34 13.96 1.52 -3.86
CA LEU A 34 13.17 1.21 -5.04
C LEU A 34 12.60 2.48 -5.66
N ASP A 35 12.07 2.33 -6.86
CA ASP A 35 11.53 3.47 -7.61
C ASP A 35 10.11 3.82 -7.20
N GLU A 36 9.33 2.82 -6.84
CA GLU A 36 7.91 3.01 -6.56
C GLU A 36 7.44 1.99 -5.52
N VAL A 37 6.49 2.42 -4.69
CA VAL A 37 5.84 1.54 -3.71
C VAL A 37 4.34 1.55 -3.97
N VAL A 38 3.75 0.38 -4.06
CA VAL A 38 2.31 0.21 -4.19
C VAL A 38 1.76 -0.30 -2.86
N ILE A 39 0.96 0.51 -2.19
CA ILE A 39 0.29 0.10 -0.96
C ILE A 39 -1.03 -0.56 -1.39
N ALA A 40 -1.17 -1.84 -1.08
CA ALA A 40 -2.31 -2.63 -1.50
C ALA A 40 -3.15 -3.03 -0.29
N ILE A 41 -4.35 -2.47 -0.19
CA ILE A 41 -5.27 -2.77 0.90
C ILE A 41 -6.04 -4.04 0.56
N GLY A 42 -5.88 -5.07 1.39
CA GLY A 42 -6.61 -6.31 1.22
C GLY A 42 -8.04 -6.18 1.70
N ILE A 43 -8.98 -6.59 0.88
CA ILE A 43 -10.40 -6.65 1.22
C ILE A 43 -10.74 -8.09 1.56
N ASN A 44 -11.20 -8.30 2.79
CA ASN A 44 -11.60 -9.62 3.25
C ASN A 44 -12.90 -9.48 4.04
N ASP A 45 -13.99 -9.99 3.47
CA ASP A 45 -15.32 -9.86 4.06
C ASP A 45 -15.46 -10.57 5.40
N SER A 46 -14.62 -11.54 5.68
CA SER A 46 -14.67 -12.27 6.95
C SER A 46 -13.99 -11.53 8.10
N LYS A 47 -13.25 -10.47 7.82
CA LYS A 47 -12.58 -9.69 8.85
C LYS A 47 -13.41 -8.46 9.23
N ARG A 48 -13.45 -8.19 10.53
CA ARG A 48 -13.95 -6.91 11.02
C ARG A 48 -12.82 -5.91 11.03
N THR A 49 -13.12 -4.72 10.53
CA THR A 49 -12.15 -3.63 10.50
C THR A 49 -12.73 -2.41 11.20
N TYR A 50 -11.84 -1.55 11.72
CA TYR A 50 -12.28 -0.30 12.34
C TYR A 50 -12.78 0.69 11.30
N PHE A 51 -12.14 0.69 10.13
CA PHE A 51 -12.48 1.60 9.04
C PHE A 51 -12.90 0.81 7.81
N THR A 52 -13.83 1.37 7.04
CA THR A 52 -14.22 0.75 5.77
C THR A 52 -13.06 0.81 4.79
N VAL A 53 -13.15 0.02 3.71
CA VAL A 53 -12.15 0.05 2.65
C VAL A 53 -12.06 1.44 2.05
N GLU A 54 -13.21 2.08 1.81
CA GLU A 54 -13.26 3.44 1.25
C GLU A 54 -12.57 4.44 2.17
N GLN A 55 -12.80 4.35 3.46
CA GLN A 55 -12.14 5.23 4.43
C GLN A 55 -10.64 5.02 4.45
N ARG A 56 -10.20 3.77 4.43
CA ARG A 56 -8.76 3.45 4.43
C ARG A 56 -8.08 3.91 3.15
N LEU A 57 -8.72 3.70 1.99
CA LEU A 57 -8.21 4.20 0.72
C LEU A 57 -8.09 5.72 0.73
N GLU A 58 -9.12 6.40 1.20
CA GLU A 58 -9.12 7.86 1.25
C GLU A 58 -8.04 8.39 2.18
N MET A 59 -7.90 7.80 3.35
CA MET A 59 -6.88 8.21 4.31
C MET A 59 -5.47 8.05 3.75
N LEU A 60 -5.19 6.93 3.07
CA LEU A 60 -3.89 6.68 2.48
C LEU A 60 -3.61 7.56 1.27
N ARG A 61 -4.60 7.75 0.41
CA ARG A 61 -4.46 8.63 -0.75
C ARG A 61 -4.22 10.06 -0.33
N ASP A 62 -4.90 10.50 0.73
CA ASP A 62 -4.71 11.84 1.27
C ASP A 62 -3.32 12.00 1.87
N LEU A 63 -2.87 11.01 2.62
CA LEU A 63 -1.56 11.02 3.26
C LEU A 63 -0.42 11.12 2.23
N PHE A 64 -0.55 10.43 1.10
CA PHE A 64 0.50 10.34 0.10
C PHE A 64 0.20 11.07 -1.21
N ARG A 65 -0.79 11.95 -1.21
CA ARG A 65 -1.21 12.60 -2.46
C ARG A 65 -0.11 13.40 -3.17
N ASP A 66 0.85 13.91 -2.42
CA ASP A 66 1.94 14.70 -2.99
C ASP A 66 3.15 13.85 -3.38
N ASN A 67 3.05 12.54 -3.25
CA ASN A 67 4.15 11.65 -3.58
C ASN A 67 3.80 10.75 -4.75
N PRO A 68 4.27 11.08 -5.99
CA PRO A 68 3.93 10.31 -7.17
C PRO A 68 4.56 8.92 -7.20
N ARG A 69 5.50 8.64 -6.30
CA ARG A 69 6.16 7.33 -6.21
C ARG A 69 5.37 6.34 -5.37
N ILE A 70 4.27 6.77 -4.76
CA ILE A 70 3.42 5.91 -3.95
C ILE A 70 2.05 5.81 -4.61
N ARG A 71 1.60 4.57 -4.83
CA ARG A 71 0.28 4.29 -5.34
C ARG A 71 -0.49 3.52 -4.29
N VAL A 72 -1.79 3.79 -4.18
CA VAL A 72 -2.66 3.13 -3.23
C VAL A 72 -3.76 2.42 -4.00
N VAL A 73 -3.87 1.12 -3.81
CA VAL A 73 -4.86 0.28 -4.48
C VAL A 73 -5.52 -0.65 -3.47
N SER A 74 -6.61 -1.26 -3.86
CA SER A 74 -7.24 -2.33 -3.09
C SER A 74 -7.30 -3.59 -3.93
N TYR A 75 -7.35 -4.74 -3.26
CA TYR A 75 -7.48 -6.03 -3.92
C TYR A 75 -8.33 -6.96 -3.08
N LEU A 76 -9.00 -7.90 -3.73
CA LEU A 76 -9.78 -8.89 -3.03
C LEU A 76 -8.86 -9.97 -2.50
N SER A 77 -8.85 -10.15 -1.17
CA SER A 77 -8.06 -11.18 -0.55
C SER A 77 -8.85 -12.50 -0.54
N LEU A 78 -8.29 -13.53 -1.13
CA LEU A 78 -8.89 -14.86 -1.16
C LEU A 78 -8.34 -15.76 -0.06
N ILE A 79 -7.47 -15.22 0.78
CA ILE A 79 -6.86 -15.98 1.85
C ILE A 79 -7.80 -15.95 3.05
N HIS A 80 -8.24 -17.13 3.47
CA HIS A 80 -9.01 -17.30 4.69
C HIS A 80 -8.04 -17.61 5.83
N ILE A 81 -7.92 -16.68 6.70
CA ILE A 81 -7.09 -16.84 7.88
C ILE A 81 -7.95 -16.76 9.12
#